data_9211ff9316f6368f13edb96770b3fb29
#
_entry.id   9211ff9316f6368f13edb96770b3fb29
#
_cell.length_a   1.000
_cell.length_b   1.000
_cell.length_c   1.000
_cell.angle_alpha   90.00
_cell.angle_beta   90.00
_cell.angle_gamma   90.00
#
_symmetry.space_group_name_H-M   'P 1'
#
loop_
_entity.id
_entity.type
_entity.pdbx_description
1 polymer ?
#
loop_
_entity_poly.entity_id
_entity_poly.type
_entity_poly.pdbx_seq_one_letter_code
_entity_poly.pdbx_strand_id
1 'polypeptide(L)'
;MSLLSTARGAWRALTPEPVRRLAQPILGPALEAYVRHQARAPHDAETSAGPIRVVGDFGGSYGIAASAKLAVRAFEALGAPVEQVDIAGAKLDWIGGSEAARTPGPWIFHINAPELLAALAFLGPKNVRGPRYGYWAWELPRAPKSWLKDAAFLEEVWVPSAFTGAALTGAKAPVRVVPHPLFIEDYRDVAPAPRDERFTAVTLFDFKSSAARKNPEAMIAAFARAFPDDPTARLVIKTQNGAAFPDFLARLRAQAPANVEVLDVVWPYARVKSLIASADVLISLHRAEGFGLTMAEAMALGTPVIGTGWSGNVDFMDETCALVIPSQPIAVDDPQGIYRGQTWADPDVEAAAQALRRLRADRELAARLSEAGKRRVAEQLSPQAWFATLPDGVQRAALAAAGAARRAQSSR
;
A
#
# COMPACT_ATOMS: atom_id res chain seq x y z
N MET A 1 -11.88 4.32 -31.26
CA MET A 1 -12.38 3.16 -30.48
C MET A 1 -11.79 1.88 -31.05
N SER A 2 -11.20 1.02 -30.20
CA SER A 2 -10.70 -0.27 -30.70
C SER A 2 -11.87 -1.21 -30.95
N LEU A 3 -11.80 -2.06 -31.98
CA LEU A 3 -12.80 -3.10 -32.27
C LEU A 3 -13.16 -3.94 -31.04
N LEU A 4 -12.20 -4.16 -30.12
CA LEU A 4 -12.39 -4.87 -28.87
C LEU A 4 -13.25 -4.11 -27.84
N SER A 5 -13.14 -2.80 -27.76
CA SER A 5 -13.96 -1.99 -26.82
C SER A 5 -15.40 -1.94 -27.26
N THR A 6 -15.62 -1.80 -28.56
CA THR A 6 -16.96 -1.84 -29.16
C THR A 6 -17.60 -3.23 -29.03
N ALA A 7 -16.83 -4.29 -29.31
CA ALA A 7 -17.28 -5.67 -29.15
C ALA A 7 -17.60 -6.02 -27.69
N ARG A 8 -16.82 -5.52 -26.70
CA ARG A 8 -17.05 -5.75 -25.27
C ARG A 8 -18.28 -5.00 -24.77
N GLY A 9 -18.49 -3.76 -25.24
CA GLY A 9 -19.70 -2.98 -24.96
C GLY A 9 -20.96 -3.66 -25.51
N ALA A 10 -20.92 -4.05 -26.75
CA ALA A 10 -22.00 -4.81 -27.42
C ALA A 10 -22.23 -6.17 -26.74
N TRP A 11 -21.17 -6.91 -26.38
CA TRP A 11 -21.28 -8.17 -25.66
C TRP A 11 -21.97 -7.97 -24.28
N ARG A 12 -21.62 -6.95 -23.52
CA ARG A 12 -22.24 -6.65 -22.22
C ARG A 12 -23.70 -6.21 -22.36
N ALA A 13 -24.03 -5.45 -23.40
CA ALA A 13 -25.37 -4.93 -23.63
C ALA A 13 -26.32 -6.00 -24.22
N LEU A 14 -25.81 -6.89 -25.05
CA LEU A 14 -26.61 -7.83 -25.82
C LEU A 14 -26.65 -9.25 -25.25
N THR A 15 -25.75 -9.58 -24.29
CA THR A 15 -25.65 -10.96 -23.78
C THR A 15 -26.10 -11.02 -22.31
N PRO A 16 -27.15 -11.80 -22.00
CA PRO A 16 -27.62 -12.03 -20.62
C PRO A 16 -26.53 -12.57 -19.72
N GLU A 17 -26.56 -12.21 -18.43
CA GLU A 17 -25.54 -12.59 -17.44
C GLU A 17 -25.29 -14.10 -17.36
N PRO A 18 -26.31 -14.99 -17.39
CA PRO A 18 -26.07 -16.45 -17.38
C PRO A 18 -25.24 -16.92 -18.56
N VAL A 19 -25.50 -16.38 -19.76
CA VAL A 19 -24.76 -16.73 -20.99
C VAL A 19 -23.32 -16.23 -20.90
N ARG A 20 -23.08 -15.05 -20.30
CA ARG A 20 -21.73 -14.53 -20.06
C ARG A 20 -20.96 -15.42 -19.12
N ARG A 21 -21.58 -15.91 -18.03
CA ARG A 21 -20.96 -16.84 -17.07
C ARG A 21 -20.55 -18.17 -17.72
N LEU A 22 -21.38 -18.70 -18.61
CA LEU A 22 -21.10 -19.93 -19.37
C LEU A 22 -19.98 -19.74 -20.42
N ALA A 23 -19.91 -18.57 -21.05
CA ALA A 23 -18.90 -18.26 -22.06
C ALA A 23 -17.54 -17.84 -21.48
N GLN A 24 -17.51 -17.36 -20.23
CA GLN A 24 -16.30 -16.86 -19.56
C GLN A 24 -15.15 -17.89 -19.52
N PRO A 25 -15.38 -19.18 -19.22
CA PRO A 25 -14.30 -20.18 -19.22
C PRO A 25 -13.63 -20.39 -20.59
N ILE A 26 -14.32 -20.08 -21.68
CA ILE A 26 -13.82 -20.26 -23.05
C ILE A 26 -13.19 -18.97 -23.57
N LEU A 27 -13.88 -17.85 -23.40
CA LEU A 27 -13.46 -16.54 -23.92
C LEU A 27 -12.35 -15.90 -23.07
N GLY A 28 -12.34 -16.17 -21.76
CA GLY A 28 -11.34 -15.62 -20.85
C GLY A 28 -9.91 -16.01 -21.25
N PRO A 29 -9.59 -17.31 -21.37
CA PRO A 29 -8.26 -17.75 -21.81
C PRO A 29 -7.85 -17.25 -23.18
N ALA A 30 -8.78 -17.17 -24.14
CA ALA A 30 -8.50 -16.65 -25.48
C ALA A 30 -8.19 -15.15 -25.48
N LEU A 31 -8.94 -14.37 -24.70
CA LEU A 31 -8.69 -12.94 -24.50
C LEU A 31 -7.36 -12.72 -23.78
N GLU A 32 -7.07 -13.51 -22.75
CA GLU A 32 -5.80 -13.46 -22.03
C GLU A 32 -4.63 -13.77 -22.97
N ALA A 33 -4.72 -14.82 -23.78
CA ALA A 33 -3.70 -15.17 -24.75
C ALA A 33 -3.48 -14.05 -25.80
N TYR A 34 -4.57 -13.42 -26.26
CA TYR A 34 -4.50 -12.28 -27.16
C TYR A 34 -3.80 -11.08 -26.52
N VAL A 35 -4.18 -10.71 -25.30
CA VAL A 35 -3.56 -9.60 -24.57
C VAL A 35 -2.09 -9.89 -24.31
N ARG A 36 -1.76 -11.09 -23.87
CA ARG A 36 -0.36 -11.53 -23.67
C ARG A 36 0.44 -11.44 -24.96
N HIS A 37 -0.11 -11.83 -26.09
CA HIS A 37 0.57 -11.71 -27.39
C HIS A 37 0.83 -10.24 -27.76
N GLN A 38 -0.17 -9.38 -27.62
CA GLN A 38 -0.04 -7.95 -27.92
C GLN A 38 0.89 -7.21 -26.93
N ALA A 39 0.86 -7.57 -25.64
CA ALA A 39 1.67 -6.95 -24.60
C ALA A 39 3.17 -7.24 -24.74
N ARG A 40 3.54 -8.28 -25.47
CA ARG A 40 4.95 -8.61 -25.82
C ARG A 40 5.58 -7.68 -26.85
N ALA A 41 4.85 -6.67 -27.35
CA ALA A 41 5.43 -5.69 -28.25
C ALA A 41 6.70 -5.09 -27.61
N PRO A 42 7.81 -4.96 -28.39
CA PRO A 42 9.08 -4.47 -27.85
C PRO A 42 8.88 -3.08 -27.23
N HIS A 43 9.47 -2.90 -26.05
CA HIS A 43 9.60 -1.59 -25.44
C HIS A 43 10.71 -0.85 -26.18
N ASP A 44 10.45 0.37 -26.61
CA ASP A 44 11.54 1.25 -27.03
C ASP A 44 12.28 1.69 -25.76
N ALA A 45 13.24 0.88 -25.29
CA ALA A 45 13.98 1.11 -24.05
C ALA A 45 14.78 2.43 -24.08
N GLU A 46 15.07 2.96 -25.28
CA GLU A 46 15.84 4.21 -25.47
C GLU A 46 15.02 5.48 -25.23
N THR A 47 13.71 5.40 -25.03
CA THR A 47 12.84 6.59 -24.96
C THR A 47 12.52 6.98 -23.51
N SER A 48 13.54 7.22 -22.71
CA SER A 48 13.40 7.74 -21.34
C SER A 48 13.10 9.26 -21.26
N ALA A 49 13.04 9.97 -22.37
CA ALA A 49 12.89 11.42 -22.42
C ALA A 49 11.44 11.91 -22.47
N GLY A 50 10.45 11.04 -22.56
CA GLY A 50 9.04 11.40 -22.64
C GLY A 50 8.39 11.56 -21.26
N PRO A 51 7.09 11.92 -21.24
CA PRO A 51 6.37 12.16 -20.00
C PRO A 51 6.27 10.87 -19.17
N ILE A 52 6.47 11.02 -17.86
CA ILE A 52 6.24 9.94 -16.90
C ILE A 52 4.73 9.77 -16.73
N ARG A 53 4.26 8.53 -16.82
CA ARG A 53 2.85 8.19 -16.62
C ARG A 53 2.70 7.27 -15.41
N VAL A 54 1.86 7.69 -14.48
CA VAL A 54 1.47 6.89 -13.33
C VAL A 54 0.07 6.35 -13.57
N VAL A 55 -0.04 5.04 -13.69
CA VAL A 55 -1.31 4.31 -13.92
C VAL A 55 -1.79 3.74 -12.60
N GLY A 56 -3.05 4.01 -12.22
CA GLY A 56 -3.61 3.51 -10.97
C GLY A 56 -5.08 3.86 -10.77
N ASP A 57 -5.62 3.48 -9.61
CA ASP A 57 -6.93 3.91 -9.14
C ASP A 57 -6.77 5.17 -8.29
N PHE A 58 -6.98 6.35 -8.89
CA PHE A 58 -6.86 7.61 -8.16
C PHE A 58 -8.10 7.97 -7.33
N GLY A 59 -9.23 7.29 -7.53
CA GLY A 59 -10.44 7.39 -6.70
C GLY A 59 -10.42 6.51 -5.47
N GLY A 60 -9.60 5.46 -5.46
CA GLY A 60 -9.57 4.45 -4.41
C GLY A 60 -9.00 4.96 -3.07
N SER A 61 -9.41 4.28 -1.98
CA SER A 61 -8.97 4.56 -0.60
C SER A 61 -8.19 3.40 0.03
N TYR A 62 -7.66 2.47 -0.77
CA TYR A 62 -6.89 1.31 -0.33
C TYR A 62 -5.39 1.47 -0.63
N GLY A 63 -4.55 0.62 -0.05
CA GLY A 63 -3.08 0.80 0.02
C GLY A 63 -2.40 1.07 -1.32
N ILE A 64 -2.70 0.28 -2.39
CA ILE A 64 -2.05 0.48 -3.68
C ILE A 64 -2.55 1.75 -4.41
N ALA A 65 -3.81 2.16 -4.19
CA ALA A 65 -4.33 3.44 -4.67
C ALA A 65 -3.65 4.62 -3.95
N ALA A 66 -3.40 4.49 -2.65
CA ALA A 66 -2.62 5.47 -1.90
C ALA A 66 -1.18 5.57 -2.43
N SER A 67 -0.54 4.43 -2.78
CA SER A 67 0.81 4.43 -3.34
C SER A 67 0.91 5.16 -4.68
N ALA A 68 -0.09 5.05 -5.55
CA ALA A 68 -0.15 5.80 -6.80
C ALA A 68 -0.15 7.32 -6.56
N LYS A 69 -1.00 7.77 -5.63
CA LYS A 69 -1.09 9.20 -5.26
C LYS A 69 0.21 9.72 -4.64
N LEU A 70 0.84 8.92 -3.79
CA LEU A 70 2.13 9.27 -3.17
C LEU A 70 3.25 9.38 -4.22
N ALA A 71 3.30 8.47 -5.20
CA ALA A 71 4.28 8.51 -6.26
C ALA A 71 4.11 9.75 -7.16
N VAL A 72 2.87 10.07 -7.57
CA VAL A 72 2.57 11.32 -8.31
C VAL A 72 3.07 12.52 -7.54
N ARG A 73 2.67 12.65 -6.29
CA ARG A 73 3.06 13.77 -5.44
C ARG A 73 4.58 13.86 -5.25
N ALA A 74 5.28 12.71 -5.16
CA ALA A 74 6.73 12.69 -5.01
C ALA A 74 7.45 13.23 -6.26
N PHE A 75 7.00 12.86 -7.45
CA PHE A 75 7.52 13.46 -8.69
C PHE A 75 7.23 14.95 -8.78
N GLU A 76 6.01 15.38 -8.45
CA GLU A 76 5.61 16.79 -8.46
C GLU A 76 6.41 17.63 -7.46
N ALA A 77 6.67 17.09 -6.25
CA ALA A 77 7.51 17.75 -5.24
C ALA A 77 8.97 17.94 -5.71
N LEU A 78 9.44 17.10 -6.63
CA LEU A 78 10.74 17.23 -7.29
C LEU A 78 10.69 18.14 -8.54
N GLY A 79 9.54 18.74 -8.81
CA GLY A 79 9.31 19.60 -9.97
C GLY A 79 9.12 18.85 -11.29
N ALA A 80 8.93 17.52 -11.24
CA ALA A 80 8.71 16.68 -12.41
C ALA A 80 7.20 16.46 -12.63
N PRO A 81 6.57 17.11 -13.61
CA PRO A 81 5.16 16.85 -13.90
C PRO A 81 4.96 15.43 -14.41
N VAL A 82 3.85 14.79 -13.99
CA VAL A 82 3.49 13.44 -14.42
C VAL A 82 2.07 13.42 -14.99
N GLU A 83 1.83 12.52 -15.94
CA GLU A 83 0.49 12.22 -16.44
C GLU A 83 -0.15 11.14 -15.57
N GLN A 84 -1.27 11.46 -14.91
CA GLN A 84 -2.07 10.50 -14.17
C GLN A 84 -3.01 9.76 -15.13
N VAL A 85 -2.96 8.42 -15.09
CA VAL A 85 -3.79 7.56 -15.91
C VAL A 85 -4.70 6.76 -15.01
N ASP A 86 -5.93 7.26 -14.81
CA ASP A 86 -6.92 6.60 -13.97
C ASP A 86 -7.59 5.42 -14.69
N ILE A 87 -7.49 4.24 -14.10
CA ILE A 87 -8.09 3.01 -14.61
C ILE A 87 -9.32 2.55 -13.83
N ALA A 88 -9.61 3.12 -12.66
CA ALA A 88 -10.72 2.69 -11.80
C ALA A 88 -12.08 3.06 -12.37
N GLY A 89 -12.16 4.22 -12.97
CA GLY A 89 -13.36 4.69 -13.63
C GLY A 89 -13.38 4.39 -15.12
N ALA A 90 -12.56 3.44 -15.62
CA ALA A 90 -12.27 3.14 -17.01
C ALA A 90 -13.37 3.62 -17.98
N LYS A 91 -13.48 4.93 -18.12
CA LYS A 91 -14.28 5.52 -19.18
C LYS A 91 -13.58 5.14 -20.46
N LEU A 92 -14.29 4.40 -21.28
CA LEU A 92 -13.85 3.90 -22.60
C LEU A 92 -13.30 5.01 -23.53
N ASP A 93 -13.49 6.26 -23.15
CA ASP A 93 -13.14 7.47 -23.91
C ASP A 93 -11.63 7.74 -23.99
N TRP A 94 -10.83 7.12 -23.12
CA TRP A 94 -9.37 7.30 -23.11
C TRP A 94 -8.63 6.33 -24.03
N ILE A 95 -9.32 5.24 -24.45
CA ILE A 95 -8.71 4.20 -25.32
C ILE A 95 -8.45 4.77 -26.71
N GLY A 96 -7.18 5.04 -26.98
CA GLY A 96 -6.65 5.24 -28.33
C GLY A 96 -6.75 6.64 -28.91
N GLY A 97 -7.02 7.68 -28.10
CA GLY A 97 -7.32 9.01 -28.62
C GLY A 97 -6.32 10.12 -28.34
N SER A 98 -5.50 10.08 -27.29
CA SER A 98 -4.60 11.19 -27.01
C SER A 98 -3.26 11.04 -27.74
N GLU A 99 -2.83 12.09 -28.40
CA GLU A 99 -1.50 12.19 -29.00
C GLU A 99 -0.39 12.00 -27.97
N ALA A 100 -0.64 12.39 -26.70
CA ALA A 100 0.21 12.16 -25.55
C ALA A 100 0.49 10.68 -25.26
N ALA A 101 -0.52 9.79 -25.43
CA ALA A 101 -0.35 8.35 -25.25
C ALA A 101 0.62 7.74 -26.28
N ARG A 102 0.84 8.39 -27.42
CA ARG A 102 1.75 7.93 -28.48
C ARG A 102 3.19 8.36 -28.27
N THR A 103 3.43 9.33 -27.39
CA THR A 103 4.79 9.79 -27.08
C THR A 103 5.44 8.77 -26.15
N PRO A 104 6.59 8.18 -26.53
CA PRO A 104 7.30 7.24 -25.67
C PRO A 104 7.74 7.87 -24.35
N GLY A 105 7.65 7.11 -23.24
CA GLY A 105 8.07 7.57 -21.91
C GLY A 105 7.84 6.49 -20.87
N PRO A 106 8.34 6.65 -19.64
CA PRO A 106 8.14 5.67 -18.57
C PRO A 106 6.66 5.53 -18.15
N TRP A 107 6.21 4.29 -18.02
CA TRP A 107 4.88 3.91 -17.53
C TRP A 107 5.03 3.18 -16.20
N ILE A 108 4.46 3.70 -15.14
CA ILE A 108 4.53 3.16 -13.78
C ILE A 108 3.12 2.70 -13.38
N PHE A 109 2.92 1.39 -13.31
CA PHE A 109 1.63 0.76 -13.02
C PHE A 109 1.52 0.46 -11.54
N HIS A 110 0.83 1.32 -10.77
CA HIS A 110 0.47 1.07 -9.37
C HIS A 110 -0.79 0.19 -9.29
N ILE A 111 -0.64 -1.04 -9.75
CA ILE A 111 -1.66 -2.10 -9.76
C ILE A 111 -0.97 -3.44 -9.67
N ASN A 112 -1.61 -4.41 -9.03
CA ASN A 112 -1.04 -5.75 -8.89
C ASN A 112 -1.07 -6.55 -10.20
N ALA A 113 -0.33 -7.65 -10.25
CA ALA A 113 -0.18 -8.47 -11.44
C ALA A 113 -1.49 -8.89 -12.12
N PRO A 114 -2.55 -9.33 -11.40
CA PRO A 114 -3.80 -9.73 -12.05
C PRO A 114 -4.47 -8.62 -12.84
N GLU A 115 -4.34 -7.38 -12.37
CA GLU A 115 -4.94 -6.20 -13.00
C GLU A 115 -4.08 -5.64 -14.15
N LEU A 116 -2.78 -5.94 -14.18
CA LEU A 116 -1.83 -5.42 -15.19
C LEU A 116 -2.27 -5.77 -16.60
N LEU A 117 -2.62 -7.04 -16.86
CA LEU A 117 -3.05 -7.46 -18.20
C LEU A 117 -4.34 -6.79 -18.63
N ALA A 118 -5.27 -6.62 -17.69
CA ALA A 118 -6.52 -5.90 -17.94
C ALA A 118 -6.26 -4.41 -18.25
N ALA A 119 -5.35 -3.77 -17.52
CA ALA A 119 -4.93 -2.39 -17.79
C ALA A 119 -4.24 -2.25 -19.15
N LEU A 120 -3.30 -3.14 -19.49
CA LEU A 120 -2.65 -3.15 -20.79
C LEU A 120 -3.64 -3.36 -21.93
N ALA A 121 -4.62 -4.26 -21.76
CA ALA A 121 -5.69 -4.47 -22.75
C ALA A 121 -6.55 -3.22 -22.92
N PHE A 122 -6.85 -2.55 -21.81
CA PHE A 122 -7.65 -1.33 -21.78
C PHE A 122 -6.95 -0.16 -22.47
N LEU A 123 -5.68 0.05 -22.16
CA LEU A 123 -4.86 1.11 -22.75
C LEU A 123 -4.51 0.83 -24.23
N GLY A 124 -4.59 -0.42 -24.63
CA GLY A 124 -4.07 -0.90 -25.92
C GLY A 124 -2.54 -1.03 -25.86
N PRO A 125 -2.00 -2.26 -25.88
CA PRO A 125 -0.56 -2.49 -25.64
C PRO A 125 0.36 -1.73 -26.58
N LYS A 126 -0.08 -1.42 -27.79
CA LYS A 126 0.66 -0.61 -28.78
C LYS A 126 0.73 0.89 -28.44
N ASN A 127 -0.18 1.37 -27.58
CA ASN A 127 -0.20 2.76 -27.15
C ASN A 127 0.71 2.97 -25.92
N VAL A 128 1.02 1.89 -25.18
CA VAL A 128 1.92 1.94 -24.02
C VAL A 128 3.36 1.84 -24.52
N ARG A 129 3.88 2.96 -25.05
CA ARG A 129 5.23 3.04 -25.62
C ARG A 129 6.23 3.50 -24.59
N GLY A 130 7.36 2.81 -24.50
CA GLY A 130 8.43 3.07 -23.53
C GLY A 130 8.49 2.02 -22.41
N PRO A 131 9.41 2.18 -21.46
CA PRO A 131 9.63 1.22 -20.39
C PRO A 131 8.42 1.14 -19.45
N ARG A 132 8.10 -0.08 -19.01
CA ARG A 132 6.95 -0.40 -18.14
C ARG A 132 7.45 -0.89 -16.80
N TYR A 133 7.04 -0.26 -15.74
CA TYR A 133 7.35 -0.60 -14.35
C TYR A 133 6.07 -0.97 -13.62
N GLY A 134 6.03 -2.12 -12.93
CA GLY A 134 4.87 -2.53 -12.14
C GLY A 134 5.14 -2.31 -10.66
N TYR A 135 4.30 -1.57 -9.95
CA TYR A 135 4.38 -1.44 -8.50
C TYR A 135 3.44 -2.44 -7.86
N TRP A 136 3.99 -3.52 -7.27
CA TRP A 136 3.22 -4.63 -6.71
C TRP A 136 3.34 -4.71 -5.19
N ALA A 137 2.21 -4.87 -4.54
CA ALA A 137 2.14 -5.08 -3.10
C ALA A 137 1.69 -6.52 -2.81
N TRP A 138 2.45 -7.20 -1.98
CA TRP A 138 2.14 -8.55 -1.49
C TRP A 138 2.62 -8.70 -0.06
N GLU A 139 1.83 -9.39 0.77
CA GLU A 139 2.04 -9.42 2.21
C GLU A 139 2.52 -10.76 2.76
N LEU A 140 2.71 -11.80 1.91
CA LEU A 140 3.11 -13.12 2.36
C LEU A 140 4.42 -13.59 1.74
N PRO A 141 5.07 -14.65 2.28
CA PRO A 141 6.40 -15.08 1.84
C PRO A 141 6.51 -15.50 0.38
N ARG A 142 5.41 -15.88 -0.27
CA ARG A 142 5.42 -16.32 -1.67
C ARG A 142 4.26 -15.68 -2.44
N ALA A 143 4.59 -14.97 -3.50
CA ALA A 143 3.59 -14.46 -4.43
C ALA A 143 3.00 -15.60 -5.30
N PRO A 144 1.79 -15.43 -5.83
CA PRO A 144 1.19 -16.38 -6.76
C PRO A 144 2.07 -16.61 -7.99
N LYS A 145 2.16 -17.85 -8.46
CA LYS A 145 2.98 -18.21 -9.64
C LYS A 145 2.59 -17.45 -10.92
N SER A 146 1.33 -17.04 -11.04
CA SER A 146 0.87 -16.19 -12.15
C SER A 146 1.58 -14.85 -12.14
N TRP A 147 1.76 -14.21 -10.97
CA TRP A 147 2.46 -12.93 -10.84
C TRP A 147 3.89 -13.02 -11.36
N LEU A 148 4.61 -14.09 -11.00
CA LEU A 148 5.99 -14.29 -11.46
C LEU A 148 6.11 -14.36 -12.99
N LYS A 149 5.07 -14.91 -13.67
CA LYS A 149 4.99 -14.97 -15.13
C LYS A 149 4.62 -13.61 -15.74
N ASP A 150 3.70 -12.89 -15.10
CA ASP A 150 3.18 -11.62 -15.60
C ASP A 150 4.23 -10.50 -15.51
N ALA A 151 5.24 -10.66 -14.66
CA ALA A 151 6.42 -9.79 -14.64
C ALA A 151 7.13 -9.69 -16.02
N ALA A 152 6.99 -10.70 -16.89
CA ALA A 152 7.57 -10.67 -18.25
C ALA A 152 7.03 -9.53 -19.15
N PHE A 153 5.98 -8.82 -18.74
CA PHE A 153 5.45 -7.65 -19.47
C PHE A 153 6.03 -6.31 -18.97
N LEU A 154 6.94 -6.37 -18.02
CA LEU A 154 7.54 -5.22 -17.36
C LEU A 154 9.06 -5.20 -17.55
N GLU A 155 9.64 -4.02 -17.52
CA GLU A 155 11.08 -3.80 -17.43
C GLU A 155 11.60 -4.16 -16.03
N GLU A 156 10.90 -3.69 -15.01
CA GLU A 156 11.12 -4.05 -13.61
C GLU A 156 9.80 -4.15 -12.86
N VAL A 157 9.80 -4.95 -11.80
CA VAL A 157 8.76 -4.95 -10.77
C VAL A 157 9.29 -4.18 -9.56
N TRP A 158 8.59 -3.15 -9.15
CA TRP A 158 8.86 -2.40 -7.93
C TRP A 158 8.00 -2.92 -6.80
N VAL A 159 8.55 -2.96 -5.61
CA VAL A 159 7.88 -3.47 -4.42
C VAL A 159 8.15 -2.57 -3.22
N PRO A 160 7.22 -2.48 -2.25
CA PRO A 160 7.35 -1.56 -1.13
C PRO A 160 8.43 -1.95 -0.12
N SER A 161 8.87 -3.23 -0.09
CA SER A 161 9.80 -3.74 0.91
C SER A 161 10.64 -4.90 0.39
N ALA A 162 11.75 -5.17 1.07
CA ALA A 162 12.59 -6.35 0.82
C ALA A 162 11.81 -7.66 1.03
N PHE A 163 10.90 -7.69 2.01
CA PHE A 163 10.01 -8.83 2.25
C PHE A 163 9.13 -9.14 1.03
N THR A 164 8.48 -8.13 0.46
CA THR A 164 7.69 -8.30 -0.78
C THR A 164 8.59 -8.69 -1.95
N GLY A 165 9.82 -8.15 -2.02
CA GLY A 165 10.80 -8.52 -3.02
C GLY A 165 11.18 -9.99 -2.96
N ALA A 166 11.45 -10.51 -1.78
CA ALA A 166 11.75 -11.93 -1.57
C ALA A 166 10.59 -12.85 -1.99
N ALA A 167 9.34 -12.41 -1.77
CA ALA A 167 8.14 -13.14 -2.18
C ALA A 167 8.02 -13.31 -3.71
N LEU A 168 8.67 -12.44 -4.49
CA LEU A 168 8.68 -12.46 -5.96
C LEU A 168 9.92 -13.17 -6.53
N THR A 169 10.64 -13.93 -5.73
CA THR A 169 11.78 -14.73 -6.22
C THR A 169 11.36 -15.61 -7.40
N GLY A 170 12.09 -15.52 -8.51
CA GLY A 170 11.78 -16.21 -9.77
C GLY A 170 10.84 -15.43 -10.70
N ALA A 171 10.52 -14.18 -10.42
CA ALA A 171 9.84 -13.29 -11.36
C ALA A 171 10.60 -13.16 -12.68
N LYS A 172 9.87 -12.98 -13.78
CA LYS A 172 10.44 -12.88 -15.14
C LYS A 172 11.00 -11.50 -15.49
N ALA A 173 11.00 -10.58 -14.53
CA ALA A 173 11.68 -9.29 -14.61
C ALA A 173 12.48 -9.05 -13.32
N PRO A 174 13.49 -8.18 -13.32
CA PRO A 174 14.15 -7.72 -12.10
C PRO A 174 13.15 -7.16 -11.09
N VAL A 175 13.42 -7.36 -9.79
CA VAL A 175 12.61 -6.83 -8.69
C VAL A 175 13.44 -5.79 -7.94
N ARG A 176 12.87 -4.60 -7.75
CA ARG A 176 13.49 -3.46 -7.06
C ARG A 176 12.66 -3.03 -5.87
N VAL A 177 13.31 -2.81 -4.73
CA VAL A 177 12.65 -2.20 -3.57
C VAL A 177 12.53 -0.70 -3.80
N VAL A 178 11.29 -0.22 -3.82
CA VAL A 178 10.90 1.20 -3.93
C VAL A 178 9.87 1.45 -2.84
N PRO A 179 10.25 1.95 -1.66
CA PRO A 179 9.33 2.14 -0.53
C PRO A 179 8.29 3.21 -0.85
N HIS A 180 7.28 3.37 0.01
CA HIS A 180 6.36 4.50 -0.13
C HIS A 180 7.03 5.80 0.32
N PRO A 181 6.96 6.89 -0.47
CA PRO A 181 7.42 8.20 -0.01
C PRO A 181 6.50 8.75 1.07
N LEU A 182 7.08 9.35 2.11
CA LEU A 182 6.36 10.10 3.14
C LEU A 182 6.73 11.58 3.07
N PHE A 183 5.71 12.43 3.16
CA PHE A 183 5.84 13.88 3.17
C PHE A 183 5.79 14.38 4.61
N ILE A 184 6.95 14.54 5.23
CA ILE A 184 7.06 14.86 6.68
C ILE A 184 6.33 16.15 7.03
N GLU A 185 6.23 17.10 6.12
CA GLU A 185 5.45 18.33 6.28
C GLU A 185 3.96 18.08 6.55
N ASP A 186 3.38 16.98 6.05
CA ASP A 186 1.98 16.63 6.31
C ASP A 186 1.71 16.17 7.74
N TYR A 187 2.77 15.91 8.50
CA TYR A 187 2.71 15.35 9.85
C TYR A 187 3.22 16.32 10.90
N ARG A 188 3.97 17.36 10.50
CA ARG A 188 4.64 18.30 11.42
C ARG A 188 3.65 19.09 12.28
N ASP A 189 2.60 19.62 11.66
CA ASP A 189 1.66 20.55 12.31
C ASP A 189 0.29 19.94 12.55
N VAL A 190 0.24 18.61 12.71
CA VAL A 190 -1.01 17.90 13.00
C VAL A 190 -1.39 18.16 14.45
N ALA A 191 -2.50 18.86 14.67
CA ALA A 191 -3.05 19.05 15.99
C ALA A 191 -3.56 17.71 16.56
N PRO A 192 -3.07 17.26 17.74
CA PRO A 192 -3.61 16.09 18.40
C PRO A 192 -5.11 16.22 18.67
N ALA A 193 -5.85 15.11 18.60
CA ALA A 193 -7.24 15.10 19.03
C ALA A 193 -7.34 15.42 20.56
N PRO A 194 -8.44 16.01 21.01
CA PRO A 194 -8.67 16.17 22.45
C PRO A 194 -8.54 14.84 23.18
N ARG A 195 -7.79 14.81 24.26
CA ARG A 195 -7.55 13.61 25.08
C ARG A 195 -7.69 13.93 26.56
N ASP A 196 -8.02 12.91 27.33
CA ASP A 196 -7.93 12.89 28.78
C ASP A 196 -6.53 12.42 29.25
N GLU A 197 -6.35 12.23 30.53
CA GLU A 197 -5.07 11.82 31.13
C GLU A 197 -4.76 10.34 31.01
N ARG A 198 -5.65 9.54 30.40
CA ARG A 198 -5.46 8.10 30.25
C ARG A 198 -4.31 7.79 29.30
N PHE A 199 -3.50 6.79 29.65
CA PHE A 199 -2.57 6.19 28.70
C PHE A 199 -3.36 5.60 27.53
N THR A 200 -3.13 6.10 26.33
CA THR A 200 -3.91 5.75 25.16
C THR A 200 -3.05 5.00 24.14
N ALA A 201 -3.35 3.72 23.91
CA ALA A 201 -2.89 2.97 22.76
C ALA A 201 -3.89 3.10 21.61
N VAL A 202 -3.40 3.16 20.36
CA VAL A 202 -4.24 3.18 19.16
C VAL A 202 -3.81 2.11 18.18
N THR A 203 -4.76 1.52 17.49
CA THR A 203 -4.53 0.71 16.29
C THR A 203 -5.55 1.01 15.22
N LEU A 204 -5.16 0.83 13.94
CA LEU A 204 -6.01 1.15 12.80
C LEU A 204 -5.95 0.04 11.75
N PHE A 205 -7.12 -0.35 11.23
CA PHE A 205 -7.18 -1.26 10.08
C PHE A 205 -8.48 -1.11 9.29
N ASP A 206 -8.48 -1.65 8.08
CA ASP A 206 -9.67 -1.80 7.25
C ASP A 206 -10.04 -3.30 7.19
N PHE A 207 -11.28 -3.64 7.47
CA PHE A 207 -11.77 -5.03 7.38
C PHE A 207 -11.55 -5.64 5.98
N LYS A 208 -11.60 -4.82 4.93
CA LYS A 208 -11.38 -5.28 3.55
C LYS A 208 -9.93 -5.67 3.26
N SER A 209 -8.99 -5.28 4.11
CA SER A 209 -7.57 -5.65 3.94
C SER A 209 -7.15 -6.84 4.81
N SER A 210 -8.02 -7.83 4.98
CA SER A 210 -7.87 -9.03 5.81
C SER A 210 -7.69 -8.72 7.30
N ALA A 211 -8.80 -8.68 8.05
CA ALA A 211 -8.77 -8.46 9.49
C ALA A 211 -7.96 -9.54 10.23
N ALA A 212 -7.97 -10.79 9.77
CA ALA A 212 -7.16 -11.87 10.33
C ALA A 212 -5.65 -11.57 10.23
N ARG A 213 -5.21 -10.96 9.13
CA ARG A 213 -3.83 -10.51 8.92
C ARG A 213 -3.47 -9.33 9.84
N LYS A 214 -4.41 -8.42 10.07
CA LYS A 214 -4.24 -7.28 10.97
C LYS A 214 -4.27 -7.65 12.45
N ASN A 215 -4.88 -8.79 12.80
CA ASN A 215 -4.81 -9.44 14.11
C ASN A 215 -5.25 -8.55 15.30
N PRO A 216 -6.44 -7.92 15.23
CA PRO A 216 -6.90 -7.05 16.31
C PRO A 216 -7.11 -7.80 17.63
N GLU A 217 -7.41 -9.12 17.58
CA GLU A 217 -7.59 -9.94 18.79
C GLU A 217 -6.31 -10.01 19.62
N ALA A 218 -5.13 -10.14 18.99
CA ALA A 218 -3.86 -10.13 19.71
C ALA A 218 -3.59 -8.77 20.38
N MET A 219 -4.02 -7.67 19.75
CA MET A 219 -3.88 -6.32 20.34
C MET A 219 -4.77 -6.16 21.56
N ILE A 220 -6.03 -6.64 21.52
CA ILE A 220 -6.92 -6.69 22.69
C ILE A 220 -6.30 -7.54 23.79
N ALA A 221 -5.81 -8.73 23.45
CA ALA A 221 -5.21 -9.65 24.43
C ALA A 221 -3.96 -9.06 25.10
N ALA A 222 -3.07 -8.41 24.33
CA ALA A 222 -1.89 -7.75 24.86
C ALA A 222 -2.27 -6.56 25.79
N PHE A 223 -3.24 -5.77 25.37
CA PHE A 223 -3.69 -4.62 26.16
C PHE A 223 -4.39 -5.06 27.44
N ALA A 224 -5.27 -6.05 27.40
CA ALA A 224 -5.93 -6.61 28.60
C ALA A 224 -4.93 -7.23 29.58
N ARG A 225 -3.85 -7.87 29.09
CA ARG A 225 -2.77 -8.36 29.94
C ARG A 225 -1.91 -7.24 30.54
N ALA A 226 -1.70 -6.17 29.78
CA ALA A 226 -0.93 -5.04 30.25
C ALA A 226 -1.67 -4.25 31.33
N PHE A 227 -2.98 -4.05 31.16
CA PHE A 227 -3.82 -3.14 31.96
C PHE A 227 -5.18 -3.79 32.29
N PRO A 228 -5.18 -4.90 33.05
CA PRO A 228 -6.43 -5.57 33.44
C PRO A 228 -7.29 -4.60 34.28
N ASP A 229 -8.50 -4.32 33.80
CA ASP A 229 -9.50 -3.48 34.46
C ASP A 229 -8.97 -2.08 34.90
N ASP A 230 -7.91 -1.59 34.26
CA ASP A 230 -7.32 -0.29 34.60
C ASP A 230 -8.07 0.86 33.89
N PRO A 231 -8.84 1.69 34.63
CA PRO A 231 -9.60 2.78 34.04
C PRO A 231 -8.71 3.96 33.56
N THR A 232 -7.43 3.95 33.93
CA THR A 232 -6.46 5.00 33.55
C THR A 232 -5.68 4.64 32.26
N ALA A 233 -6.04 3.53 31.63
CA ALA A 233 -5.52 3.13 30.31
C ALA A 233 -6.67 2.82 29.36
N ARG A 234 -6.49 3.08 28.07
CA ARG A 234 -7.45 2.70 27.03
C ARG A 234 -6.76 2.26 25.74
N LEU A 235 -7.39 1.32 25.03
CA LEU A 235 -7.06 0.97 23.65
C LEU A 235 -8.18 1.45 22.74
N VAL A 236 -7.83 2.23 21.71
CA VAL A 236 -8.77 2.62 20.64
C VAL A 236 -8.45 1.82 19.39
N ILE A 237 -9.38 0.97 18.98
CA ILE A 237 -9.32 0.23 17.72
C ILE A 237 -10.18 0.98 16.70
N LYS A 238 -9.55 1.80 15.85
CA LYS A 238 -10.24 2.51 14.77
C LYS A 238 -10.25 1.64 13.53
N THR A 239 -11.43 1.27 13.07
CA THR A 239 -11.60 0.47 11.86
C THR A 239 -12.62 1.07 10.91
N GLN A 240 -12.79 0.45 9.74
CA GLN A 240 -13.79 0.80 8.74
C GLN A 240 -14.21 -0.44 7.95
N ASN A 241 -15.38 -0.34 7.28
CA ASN A 241 -15.94 -1.42 6.47
C ASN A 241 -16.37 -2.66 7.27
N GLY A 242 -16.53 -2.56 8.59
CA GLY A 242 -16.98 -3.66 9.45
C GLY A 242 -18.38 -4.18 9.10
N ALA A 243 -19.24 -3.33 8.53
CA ALA A 243 -20.55 -3.74 8.04
C ALA A 243 -20.50 -4.85 6.96
N ALA A 244 -19.37 -4.98 6.23
CA ALA A 244 -19.15 -6.08 5.29
C ALA A 244 -18.73 -7.41 5.98
N PHE A 245 -18.41 -7.35 7.28
CA PHE A 245 -17.94 -8.48 8.10
C PHE A 245 -18.60 -8.47 9.49
N PRO A 246 -19.95 -8.53 9.56
CA PRO A 246 -20.70 -8.25 10.78
C PRO A 246 -20.37 -9.22 11.92
N ASP A 247 -20.19 -10.50 11.61
CA ASP A 247 -19.87 -11.52 12.63
C ASP A 247 -18.48 -11.28 13.24
N PHE A 248 -17.49 -10.88 12.44
CA PHE A 248 -16.17 -10.56 12.94
C PHE A 248 -16.20 -9.32 13.84
N LEU A 249 -16.87 -8.25 13.37
CA LEU A 249 -17.03 -7.02 14.14
C LEU A 249 -17.76 -7.27 15.48
N ALA A 250 -18.82 -8.09 15.47
CA ALA A 250 -19.54 -8.46 16.67
C ALA A 250 -18.66 -9.23 17.67
N ARG A 251 -17.90 -10.23 17.19
CA ARG A 251 -16.94 -10.96 18.04
C ARG A 251 -15.87 -10.05 18.62
N LEU A 252 -15.30 -9.17 17.81
CA LEU A 252 -14.27 -8.22 18.25
C LEU A 252 -14.79 -7.32 19.37
N ARG A 253 -16.01 -6.80 19.24
CA ARG A 253 -16.67 -5.99 20.26
C ARG A 253 -16.98 -6.79 21.53
N ALA A 254 -17.41 -8.05 21.40
CA ALA A 254 -17.70 -8.90 22.53
C ALA A 254 -16.45 -9.29 23.34
N GLN A 255 -15.30 -9.35 22.71
CA GLN A 255 -14.00 -9.63 23.35
C GLN A 255 -13.35 -8.39 23.97
N ALA A 256 -13.83 -7.19 23.63
CA ALA A 256 -13.26 -5.94 24.10
C ALA A 256 -13.65 -5.68 25.57
N PRO A 257 -12.68 -5.63 26.52
CA PRO A 257 -12.96 -5.21 27.89
C PRO A 257 -13.36 -3.73 27.95
N ALA A 258 -13.81 -3.26 29.11
CA ALA A 258 -14.38 -1.91 29.30
C ALA A 258 -13.42 -0.76 28.90
N ASN A 259 -12.11 -1.01 28.96
CA ASN A 259 -11.08 -0.04 28.58
C ASN A 259 -10.60 -0.19 27.12
N VAL A 260 -11.33 -0.95 26.28
CA VAL A 260 -11.08 -1.09 24.84
C VAL A 260 -12.27 -0.59 24.04
N GLU A 261 -12.04 0.37 23.18
CA GLU A 261 -13.07 1.00 22.33
C GLU A 261 -12.88 0.57 20.87
N VAL A 262 -13.96 0.05 20.24
CA VAL A 262 -13.95 -0.37 18.82
C VAL A 262 -14.81 0.60 18.00
N LEU A 263 -14.15 1.47 17.22
CA LEU A 263 -14.74 2.50 16.38
C LEU A 263 -14.76 2.05 14.91
N ASP A 264 -15.87 1.49 14.44
CA ASP A 264 -16.06 1.17 13.01
C ASP A 264 -16.71 2.36 12.29
N VAL A 265 -15.88 3.24 11.73
CA VAL A 265 -16.31 4.49 11.11
C VAL A 265 -15.32 4.96 10.05
N VAL A 266 -15.82 5.54 8.96
CA VAL A 266 -15.00 6.23 7.96
C VAL A 266 -14.79 7.67 8.40
N TRP A 267 -13.53 8.05 8.59
CA TRP A 267 -13.16 9.42 8.94
C TRP A 267 -12.33 10.09 7.84
N PRO A 268 -12.40 11.43 7.73
CA PRO A 268 -11.41 12.18 6.97
C PRO A 268 -9.98 11.88 7.48
N TYR A 269 -9.03 11.79 6.56
CA TYR A 269 -7.64 11.39 6.91
C TYR A 269 -6.99 12.33 7.93
N ALA A 270 -7.29 13.63 7.89
CA ALA A 270 -6.82 14.59 8.88
C ALA A 270 -7.23 14.19 10.31
N ARG A 271 -8.47 13.70 10.51
CA ARG A 271 -8.94 13.22 11.81
C ARG A 271 -8.25 11.92 12.24
N VAL A 272 -7.92 11.05 11.29
CA VAL A 272 -7.13 9.84 11.57
C VAL A 272 -5.73 10.20 12.08
N LYS A 273 -5.06 11.15 11.40
CA LYS A 273 -3.76 11.67 11.86
C LYS A 273 -3.84 12.30 13.25
N SER A 274 -4.86 13.10 13.53
CA SER A 274 -5.08 13.69 14.85
C SER A 274 -5.27 12.64 15.95
N LEU A 275 -5.98 11.53 15.65
CA LEU A 275 -6.11 10.40 16.58
C LEU A 275 -4.75 9.78 16.89
N ILE A 276 -3.96 9.47 15.85
CA ILE A 276 -2.61 8.88 16.03
C ILE A 276 -1.72 9.83 16.82
N ALA A 277 -1.70 11.12 16.48
CA ALA A 277 -0.90 12.15 17.16
C ALA A 277 -1.30 12.35 18.63
N SER A 278 -2.53 12.03 19.01
CA SER A 278 -2.99 12.12 20.40
C SER A 278 -2.69 10.89 21.24
N ALA A 279 -2.26 9.78 20.63
CA ALA A 279 -1.98 8.54 21.33
C ALA A 279 -0.58 8.52 21.95
N ASP A 280 -0.42 7.80 23.06
CA ASP A 280 0.89 7.54 23.67
C ASP A 280 1.67 6.46 22.89
N VAL A 281 0.94 5.60 22.16
CA VAL A 281 1.54 4.54 21.34
C VAL A 281 0.60 4.06 20.22
N LEU A 282 1.14 3.79 19.04
CA LEU A 282 0.48 2.96 18.03
C LEU A 282 0.94 1.52 18.21
N ILE A 283 -0.01 0.58 18.35
CA ILE A 283 0.29 -0.85 18.43
C ILE A 283 -0.21 -1.58 17.19
N SER A 284 0.65 -2.41 16.58
CA SER A 284 0.33 -3.23 15.42
C SER A 284 0.91 -4.64 15.58
N LEU A 285 0.12 -5.55 16.13
CA LEU A 285 0.48 -6.97 16.24
C LEU A 285 0.04 -7.74 14.98
N HIS A 286 0.32 -7.16 13.83
CA HIS A 286 -0.03 -7.73 12.53
C HIS A 286 0.70 -9.07 12.30
N ARG A 287 0.07 -9.95 11.53
CA ARG A 287 0.66 -11.21 11.07
C ARG A 287 1.46 -11.07 9.80
N ALA A 288 1.15 -10.05 8.99
CA ALA A 288 1.90 -9.71 7.79
C ALA A 288 1.56 -8.30 7.28
N GLU A 289 2.53 -7.61 6.74
CA GLU A 289 2.41 -6.32 6.07
C GLU A 289 3.31 -6.27 4.82
N GLY A 290 2.81 -5.70 3.73
CA GLY A 290 3.64 -5.43 2.57
C GLY A 290 4.64 -4.30 2.82
N PHE A 291 4.27 -3.32 3.68
CA PHE A 291 5.11 -2.18 4.06
C PHE A 291 4.90 -1.76 5.52
N GLY A 292 3.64 -1.50 5.92
CA GLY A 292 3.35 -0.98 7.25
C GLY A 292 3.16 0.53 7.28
N LEU A 293 2.48 1.10 6.29
CA LEU A 293 2.32 2.55 6.12
C LEU A 293 1.80 3.25 7.39
N THR A 294 0.83 2.67 8.10
CA THR A 294 0.29 3.25 9.34
C THR A 294 1.35 3.38 10.44
N MET A 295 2.29 2.44 10.53
CA MET A 295 3.42 2.52 11.47
C MET A 295 4.39 3.64 11.07
N ALA A 296 4.71 3.75 9.78
CA ALA A 296 5.55 4.84 9.27
C ALA A 296 4.90 6.23 9.50
N GLU A 297 3.59 6.34 9.32
CA GLU A 297 2.82 7.56 9.61
C GLU A 297 2.81 7.91 11.10
N ALA A 298 2.68 6.92 11.99
CA ALA A 298 2.78 7.14 13.44
C ALA A 298 4.18 7.63 13.82
N MET A 299 5.23 7.03 13.26
CA MET A 299 6.60 7.49 13.47
C MET A 299 6.78 8.94 12.96
N ALA A 300 6.23 9.31 11.79
CA ALA A 300 6.27 10.67 11.29
C ALA A 300 5.55 11.67 12.20
N LEU A 301 4.45 11.27 12.83
CA LEU A 301 3.73 12.06 13.84
C LEU A 301 4.46 12.14 15.19
N GLY A 302 5.48 11.32 15.40
CA GLY A 302 6.17 11.21 16.67
C GLY A 302 5.44 10.34 17.70
N THR A 303 4.48 9.56 17.28
CA THR A 303 3.84 8.56 18.14
C THR A 303 4.71 7.31 18.18
N PRO A 304 5.18 6.87 19.35
CA PRO A 304 5.93 5.62 19.48
C PRO A 304 5.19 4.43 18.92
N VAL A 305 5.91 3.46 18.35
CA VAL A 305 5.32 2.27 17.72
C VAL A 305 5.73 1.00 18.46
N ILE A 306 4.74 0.15 18.74
CA ILE A 306 4.91 -1.26 19.07
C ILE A 306 4.47 -2.05 17.83
N GLY A 307 5.34 -2.85 17.24
CA GLY A 307 4.98 -3.60 16.02
C GLY A 307 5.63 -4.97 15.95
N THR A 308 4.98 -5.90 15.24
CA THR A 308 5.56 -7.22 15.00
C THR A 308 6.88 -7.11 14.24
N GLY A 309 7.92 -7.80 14.71
CA GLY A 309 9.26 -7.86 14.09
C GLY A 309 9.30 -8.76 12.87
N TRP A 310 8.35 -8.61 11.94
CA TRP A 310 8.24 -9.45 10.76
C TRP A 310 7.53 -8.73 9.62
N SER A 311 7.92 -9.06 8.37
CA SER A 311 7.39 -8.54 7.10
C SER A 311 7.88 -7.15 6.73
N GLY A 312 7.11 -6.39 5.94
CA GLY A 312 7.60 -5.19 5.26
C GLY A 312 7.99 -4.01 6.17
N ASN A 313 7.47 -3.95 7.38
CA ASN A 313 7.77 -2.87 8.31
C ASN A 313 9.21 -2.91 8.87
N VAL A 314 9.85 -4.08 8.89
CA VAL A 314 11.22 -4.22 9.41
C VAL A 314 12.27 -3.55 8.52
N ASP A 315 11.91 -3.14 7.32
CA ASP A 315 12.81 -2.38 6.45
C ASP A 315 13.12 -0.97 7.01
N PHE A 316 12.17 -0.38 7.75
CA PHE A 316 12.33 0.95 8.35
C PHE A 316 12.17 0.97 9.88
N MET A 317 11.81 -0.14 10.49
CA MET A 317 11.51 -0.25 11.93
C MET A 317 12.40 -1.31 12.59
N ASP A 318 13.17 -0.87 13.59
CA ASP A 318 14.03 -1.72 14.43
C ASP A 318 14.00 -1.24 15.90
N GLU A 319 14.73 -1.89 16.78
CA GLU A 319 14.77 -1.60 18.21
C GLU A 319 15.34 -0.21 18.55
N THR A 320 15.98 0.47 17.62
CA THR A 320 16.48 1.83 17.83
C THR A 320 15.39 2.90 17.73
N CYS A 321 14.27 2.60 17.02
CA CYS A 321 13.20 3.55 16.72
C CYS A 321 11.78 3.05 17.04
N ALA A 322 11.63 1.79 17.51
CA ALA A 322 10.34 1.20 17.88
C ALA A 322 10.53 0.10 18.93
N LEU A 323 9.44 -0.40 19.50
CA LEU A 323 9.44 -1.64 20.27
C LEU A 323 9.01 -2.79 19.35
N VAL A 324 9.99 -3.60 18.97
CA VAL A 324 9.82 -4.72 18.04
C VAL A 324 9.41 -5.97 18.81
N ILE A 325 8.27 -6.54 18.45
CA ILE A 325 7.71 -7.72 19.11
C ILE A 325 8.16 -8.98 18.39
N PRO A 326 8.77 -9.94 19.10
CA PRO A 326 9.13 -11.22 18.53
C PRO A 326 7.89 -12.01 18.07
N SER A 327 8.07 -12.87 17.08
CA SER A 327 6.97 -13.68 16.55
C SER A 327 7.46 -15.05 16.13
N GLN A 328 6.52 -16.01 16.03
CA GLN A 328 6.76 -17.33 15.48
C GLN A 328 5.98 -17.51 14.18
N PRO A 329 6.49 -18.25 13.19
CA PRO A 329 5.75 -18.55 11.98
C PRO A 329 4.64 -19.57 12.27
N ILE A 330 3.41 -19.26 11.86
CA ILE A 330 2.28 -20.18 11.91
C ILE A 330 1.63 -20.32 10.53
N ALA A 331 0.89 -21.43 10.32
CA ALA A 331 0.09 -21.58 9.11
C ALA A 331 -0.97 -20.48 9.02
N VAL A 332 -1.21 -20.01 7.82
CA VAL A 332 -2.26 -19.01 7.58
C VAL A 332 -3.63 -19.62 7.85
N ASP A 333 -4.37 -19.01 8.76
CA ASP A 333 -5.81 -19.18 8.94
C ASP A 333 -6.50 -17.88 8.52
N ASP A 334 -6.89 -17.82 7.23
CA ASP A 334 -7.57 -16.67 6.65
C ASP A 334 -8.97 -17.06 6.17
N PRO A 335 -10.03 -16.67 6.88
CA PRO A 335 -11.40 -16.97 6.50
C PRO A 335 -11.79 -16.43 5.10
N GLN A 336 -11.12 -15.38 4.63
CA GLN A 336 -11.32 -14.84 3.28
C GLN A 336 -10.66 -15.71 2.20
N GLY A 337 -9.73 -16.60 2.57
CA GLY A 337 -9.08 -17.56 1.70
C GLY A 337 -8.10 -16.97 0.69
N ILE A 338 -7.69 -15.72 0.85
CA ILE A 338 -6.75 -15.01 -0.03
C ILE A 338 -5.35 -15.62 0.07
N TYR A 339 -4.96 -16.06 1.28
CA TYR A 339 -3.58 -16.40 1.65
C TYR A 339 -3.36 -17.90 1.95
N ARG A 340 -4.21 -18.77 1.42
CA ARG A 340 -4.18 -20.21 1.72
C ARG A 340 -2.82 -20.85 1.44
N GLY A 341 -2.44 -21.82 2.30
CA GLY A 341 -1.25 -22.67 2.10
C GLY A 341 0.08 -21.95 2.30
N GLN A 342 0.07 -20.84 3.02
CA GLN A 342 1.25 -20.06 3.39
C GLN A 342 1.43 -19.97 4.91
N THR A 343 2.45 -19.25 5.34
CA THR A 343 2.73 -18.94 6.74
C THR A 343 2.74 -17.43 6.94
N TRP A 344 2.39 -16.99 8.15
CA TRP A 344 2.52 -15.62 8.62
C TRP A 344 3.01 -15.60 10.08
N ALA A 345 3.22 -14.41 10.63
CA ALA A 345 3.69 -14.26 12.00
C ALA A 345 2.57 -14.49 13.02
N ASP A 346 2.91 -15.11 14.14
CA ASP A 346 2.15 -15.06 15.37
C ASP A 346 2.96 -14.27 16.40
N PRO A 347 2.62 -12.99 16.65
CA PRO A 347 3.38 -12.13 17.55
C PRO A 347 3.18 -12.56 19.02
N ASP A 348 4.26 -12.41 19.81
CA ASP A 348 4.24 -12.69 21.23
C ASP A 348 3.40 -11.65 22.00
N VAL A 349 2.23 -12.06 22.41
CA VAL A 349 1.24 -11.23 23.12
C VAL A 349 1.76 -10.78 24.50
N GLU A 350 2.56 -11.61 25.20
CA GLU A 350 3.12 -11.24 26.49
C GLU A 350 4.25 -10.20 26.34
N ALA A 351 5.12 -10.39 25.36
CA ALA A 351 6.14 -9.39 25.03
C ALA A 351 5.51 -8.04 24.65
N ALA A 352 4.38 -8.06 23.92
CA ALA A 352 3.63 -6.85 23.59
C ALA A 352 3.00 -6.18 24.82
N ALA A 353 2.47 -6.97 25.75
CA ALA A 353 1.96 -6.46 27.02
C ALA A 353 3.07 -5.81 27.87
N GLN A 354 4.25 -6.42 27.91
CA GLN A 354 5.42 -5.83 28.59
C GLN A 354 5.87 -4.53 27.92
N ALA A 355 5.88 -4.48 26.60
CA ALA A 355 6.19 -3.28 25.82
C ALA A 355 5.22 -2.11 26.15
N LEU A 356 3.92 -2.39 26.24
CA LEU A 356 2.90 -1.42 26.63
C LEU A 356 3.16 -0.89 28.05
N ARG A 357 3.39 -1.77 29.04
CA ARG A 357 3.71 -1.38 30.42
C ARG A 357 4.98 -0.53 30.50
N ARG A 358 6.01 -0.90 29.74
CA ARG A 358 7.29 -0.19 29.68
C ARG A 358 7.12 1.22 29.12
N LEU A 359 6.39 1.41 28.01
CA LEU A 359 6.15 2.75 27.46
C LEU A 359 5.35 3.65 28.40
N ARG A 360 4.39 3.09 29.14
CA ARG A 360 3.63 3.85 30.13
C ARG A 360 4.49 4.30 31.30
N ALA A 361 5.40 3.45 31.76
CA ALA A 361 6.24 3.72 32.92
C ALA A 361 7.45 4.61 32.59
N ASP A 362 7.99 4.53 31.38
CA ASP A 362 9.23 5.18 30.97
C ASP A 362 8.98 6.25 29.91
N ARG A 363 8.76 7.48 30.35
CA ARG A 363 8.54 8.63 29.47
C ARG A 363 9.78 9.03 28.66
N GLU A 364 10.98 8.76 29.17
CA GLU A 364 12.23 9.03 28.47
C GLU A 364 12.39 8.06 27.28
N LEU A 365 12.07 6.80 27.49
CA LEU A 365 12.02 5.82 26.42
C LEU A 365 11.01 6.25 25.34
N ALA A 366 9.79 6.64 25.70
CA ALA A 366 8.77 7.09 24.77
C ALA A 366 9.25 8.30 23.94
N ALA A 367 9.84 9.31 24.58
CA ALA A 367 10.39 10.48 23.92
C ALA A 367 11.55 10.11 22.96
N ARG A 368 12.45 9.24 23.41
CA ARG A 368 13.59 8.78 22.60
C ARG A 368 13.12 8.01 21.35
N LEU A 369 12.15 7.11 21.49
CA LEU A 369 11.59 6.36 20.35
C LEU A 369 10.81 7.27 19.39
N SER A 370 10.07 8.25 19.91
CA SER A 370 9.39 9.29 19.12
C SER A 370 10.37 10.02 18.21
N GLU A 371 11.46 10.57 18.76
CA GLU A 371 12.44 11.33 17.98
C GLU A 371 13.25 10.43 17.01
N ALA A 372 13.59 9.22 17.44
CA ALA A 372 14.26 8.26 16.58
C ALA A 372 13.37 7.82 15.41
N GLY A 373 12.07 7.60 15.66
CA GLY A 373 11.10 7.26 14.63
C GLY A 373 10.92 8.38 13.60
N LYS A 374 10.73 9.62 14.04
CA LYS A 374 10.66 10.80 13.14
C LYS A 374 11.90 10.89 12.24
N ARG A 375 13.08 10.78 12.83
CA ARG A 375 14.33 10.85 12.09
C ARG A 375 14.43 9.71 11.07
N ARG A 376 14.14 8.47 11.47
CA ARG A 376 14.18 7.29 10.60
C ARG A 376 13.31 7.46 9.35
N VAL A 377 12.06 7.86 9.51
CA VAL A 377 11.15 8.02 8.35
C VAL A 377 11.52 9.23 7.50
N ALA A 378 12.02 10.31 8.09
CA ALA A 378 12.52 11.47 7.33
C ALA A 378 13.75 11.12 6.47
N GLU A 379 14.67 10.33 7.00
CA GLU A 379 15.88 9.90 6.30
C GLU A 379 15.60 8.87 5.21
N GLN A 380 14.75 7.87 5.48
CA GLN A 380 14.56 6.73 4.58
C GLN A 380 13.36 6.84 3.65
N LEU A 381 12.33 7.59 4.03
CA LEU A 381 11.06 7.64 3.31
C LEU A 381 10.71 9.02 2.74
N SER A 382 11.62 10.02 2.85
CA SER A 382 11.40 11.31 2.19
C SER A 382 11.26 11.16 0.67
N PRO A 383 10.60 12.10 -0.04
CA PRO A 383 10.55 12.09 -1.50
C PRO A 383 11.93 11.99 -2.17
N GLN A 384 12.95 12.60 -1.56
CA GLN A 384 14.34 12.55 -2.05
C GLN A 384 14.93 11.14 -1.89
N ALA A 385 14.77 10.52 -0.72
CA ALA A 385 15.21 9.15 -0.48
C ALA A 385 14.50 8.15 -1.40
N TRP A 386 13.19 8.31 -1.55
CA TRP A 386 12.39 7.53 -2.49
C TRP A 386 12.90 7.68 -3.92
N PHE A 387 13.16 8.92 -4.39
CA PHE A 387 13.65 9.17 -5.74
C PHE A 387 14.98 8.47 -6.03
N ALA A 388 15.87 8.41 -5.04
CA ALA A 388 17.15 7.72 -5.16
C ALA A 388 17.02 6.19 -5.35
N THR A 389 15.87 5.60 -5.00
CA THR A 389 15.61 4.16 -5.23
C THR A 389 15.15 3.84 -6.64
N LEU A 390 14.72 4.84 -7.41
CA LEU A 390 14.21 4.65 -8.77
C LEU A 390 15.33 4.28 -9.75
N PRO A 391 15.03 3.55 -10.86
CA PRO A 391 16.01 3.30 -11.91
C PRO A 391 16.53 4.61 -12.54
N ASP A 392 17.80 4.62 -12.94
CA ASP A 392 18.45 5.78 -13.55
C ASP A 392 17.67 6.36 -14.74
N GLY A 393 17.04 5.50 -15.56
CA GLY A 393 16.22 5.92 -16.70
C GLY A 393 15.03 6.75 -16.27
N VAL A 394 14.36 6.37 -15.17
CA VAL A 394 13.22 7.11 -14.61
C VAL A 394 13.69 8.40 -13.95
N GLN A 395 14.81 8.36 -13.22
CA GLN A 395 15.41 9.56 -12.62
C GLN A 395 15.76 10.58 -13.69
N ARG A 396 16.44 10.18 -14.78
CA ARG A 396 16.75 11.06 -15.91
C ARG A 396 15.50 11.66 -16.56
N ALA A 397 14.46 10.85 -16.78
CA ALA A 397 13.20 11.33 -17.33
C ALA A 397 12.55 12.40 -16.42
N ALA A 398 12.52 12.16 -15.10
CA ALA A 398 11.98 13.09 -14.13
C ALA A 398 12.76 14.42 -14.11
N LEU A 399 14.08 14.35 -14.08
CA LEU A 399 14.94 15.56 -14.10
C LEU A 399 14.81 16.35 -15.39
N ALA A 400 14.69 15.67 -16.54
CA ALA A 400 14.44 16.32 -17.83
C ALA A 400 13.08 17.01 -17.87
N ALA A 401 12.02 16.37 -17.37
CA ALA A 401 10.69 16.95 -17.25
C ALA A 401 10.67 18.18 -16.32
N ALA A 402 11.33 18.09 -15.16
CA ALA A 402 11.48 19.22 -14.24
C ALA A 402 12.24 20.42 -14.85
N GLY A 403 13.29 20.13 -15.62
CA GLY A 403 14.03 21.16 -16.35
C GLY A 403 13.21 21.84 -17.44
N ALA A 404 12.40 21.08 -18.18
CA ALA A 404 11.49 21.63 -19.19
C ALA A 404 10.39 22.50 -18.56
N ALA A 405 9.80 22.06 -17.45
CA ALA A 405 8.77 22.80 -16.72
C ALA A 405 9.30 24.16 -16.22
N ARG A 406 10.50 24.18 -15.63
CA ARG A 406 11.16 25.43 -15.19
C ARG A 406 11.41 26.40 -16.34
N ARG A 407 11.91 25.95 -17.49
CA ARG A 407 12.13 26.80 -18.69
C ARG A 407 10.82 27.39 -19.20
N ALA A 408 9.73 26.60 -19.22
CA ALA A 408 8.42 27.10 -19.64
C ALA A 408 7.83 28.18 -18.71
N GLN A 409 8.13 28.12 -17.41
CA GLN A 409 7.72 29.13 -16.43
C GLN A 409 8.54 30.43 -16.55
N SER A 410 9.84 30.38 -16.85
CA SER A 410 10.72 31.54 -16.99
C SER A 410 10.55 32.28 -18.31
N SER A 411 9.83 31.73 -19.28
CA SER A 411 9.52 32.34 -20.59
C SER A 411 8.11 32.96 -20.64
N ARG A 412 7.38 32.94 -19.55
CA ARG A 412 6.10 33.64 -19.35
C ARG A 412 6.28 34.86 -18.46
#